data_8f1b1f2a45dbe84f76066459631bb8c5
#
_entry.id   8f1b1f2a45dbe84f76066459631bb8c5
#
_cell.length_a   1.000
_cell.length_b   1.000
_cell.length_c   1.000
_cell.angle_alpha   90.00
_cell.angle_beta   90.00
_cell.angle_gamma   90.00
#
_symmetry.space_group_name_H-M   'P 1'
#
loop_
_entity.id
_entity.type
_entity.pdbx_description
1 polymer ?
#
loop_
_entity_poly.entity_id
_entity_poly.type
_entity_poly.pdbx_seq_one_letter_code
_entity_poly.pdbx_strand_id
1 'polypeptide(L)'
;MPAPGPDPLDRPDPLDGSDPLERSDPPDRSGPRGRPDPLDPAGRPRRPGRSLGAAHPTVLALGGYALTRVIGLAVLAIAATATGKDGLHRLKGRWDSVWYVRIAENGYGHETTLANGDVHSDLAFFPLFPALERGLSAVLPVDAATAGLVLSWTAGLVAAWGIHKCGEHAFGARAGVLLAVLWGVYPTAFVQSMAYTETLFTALAAWSLYAVLRGRWILAGVLCAAAGLTRPTAAALIAALGITALVLLVRDRRLPWRTVLGVLIAPLGWLGYIVYVGVRQGSATAYFEVQAAWGNSIDGGVALARFIAGLPWPAALGLCAALALLGWLVALCVRQGQPLPLLVYTIGVVFVSLVGAAYFGSRPRLMMPAFGLLLPPAAALARLRNRTVLPVLAGLAVASAVYGAFTLLGSGPP
;
A
#
# COMPACT_ATOMS: atom_id res chain seq x y z
N MET A 1 15.43 21.05 -76.18
CA MET A 1 14.66 21.53 -77.37
C MET A 1 13.42 20.67 -77.46
N PRO A 2 12.28 21.21 -77.93
CA PRO A 2 11.55 22.24 -77.23
C PRO A 2 10.08 21.83 -76.93
N ALA A 3 9.50 22.62 -76.11
CA ALA A 3 8.10 22.97 -75.96
C ALA A 3 7.27 23.12 -77.27
N PRO A 4 5.98 23.50 -77.30
CA PRO A 4 5.20 24.19 -76.25
C PRO A 4 3.72 23.71 -76.14
N GLY A 5 3.01 24.32 -75.18
CA GLY A 5 1.57 24.27 -75.08
C GLY A 5 0.78 25.04 -76.17
N PRO A 6 -0.51 25.15 -76.11
CA PRO A 6 -1.10 26.42 -75.66
C PRO A 6 -2.40 26.34 -74.82
N ASP A 7 -2.58 27.36 -74.05
CA ASP A 7 -3.71 28.06 -73.49
C ASP A 7 -4.54 28.76 -74.63
N PRO A 8 -5.64 29.45 -74.39
CA PRO A 8 -6.78 29.44 -73.49
C PRO A 8 -8.17 29.75 -74.17
N LEU A 9 -9.18 29.96 -73.32
CA LEU A 9 -10.43 30.71 -73.57
C LEU A 9 -11.53 30.11 -74.47
N ASP A 10 -12.71 29.85 -73.88
CA ASP A 10 -13.89 30.62 -74.25
C ASP A 10 -15.06 30.37 -73.23
N ARG A 11 -15.56 31.49 -72.70
CA ARG A 11 -16.92 31.61 -72.15
C ARG A 11 -17.86 31.96 -73.29
N PRO A 12 -19.18 31.66 -73.15
CA PRO A 12 -20.09 32.71 -72.66
C PRO A 12 -21.26 32.23 -71.83
N ASP A 13 -21.68 33.07 -70.87
CA ASP A 13 -23.02 33.29 -70.32
C ASP A 13 -23.93 33.98 -71.41
N PRO A 14 -25.20 34.24 -71.13
CA PRO A 14 -26.22 33.84 -70.15
C PRO A 14 -27.64 33.57 -70.77
N LEU A 15 -28.65 33.45 -69.89
CA LEU A 15 -30.10 33.85 -70.01
C LEU A 15 -31.11 32.74 -69.68
N ASP A 16 -31.75 32.89 -68.55
CA ASP A 16 -33.16 33.28 -68.30
C ASP A 16 -34.25 32.22 -68.45
N GLY A 17 -35.10 32.11 -67.45
CA GLY A 17 -36.44 31.58 -67.64
C GLY A 17 -37.07 30.73 -66.55
N SER A 18 -37.59 31.41 -65.48
CA SER A 18 -38.87 31.08 -64.84
C SER A 18 -39.18 29.67 -64.27
N ASP A 19 -39.24 29.54 -62.97
CA ASP A 19 -40.22 29.04 -61.95
C ASP A 19 -41.44 28.16 -62.51
N PRO A 20 -42.14 27.33 -61.67
CA PRO A 20 -42.12 27.12 -60.20
C PRO A 20 -42.36 25.68 -59.69
N LEU A 21 -42.17 25.50 -58.41
CA LEU A 21 -42.88 24.61 -57.49
C LEU A 21 -42.78 23.07 -57.67
N GLU A 22 -41.92 22.45 -56.85
CA GLU A 22 -42.32 21.24 -56.10
C GLU A 22 -41.60 21.17 -54.78
N ARG A 23 -42.38 21.29 -53.72
CA ARG A 23 -41.91 21.07 -52.32
C ARG A 23 -41.67 19.58 -52.14
N SER A 24 -40.43 19.17 -51.89
CA SER A 24 -40.10 17.88 -51.27
C SER A 24 -39.57 18.13 -49.91
N ASP A 25 -40.31 17.65 -48.91
CA ASP A 25 -39.94 17.68 -47.44
C ASP A 25 -38.62 16.94 -47.19
N PRO A 26 -37.76 17.45 -46.28
CA PRO A 26 -36.60 16.70 -45.84
C PRO A 26 -36.99 15.58 -44.87
N PRO A 27 -36.25 14.44 -44.82
CA PRO A 27 -36.60 13.30 -43.99
C PRO A 27 -36.49 13.63 -42.49
N ASP A 28 -37.52 13.24 -41.79
CA ASP A 28 -37.70 13.27 -40.34
C ASP A 28 -36.52 12.59 -39.62
N ARG A 29 -35.69 13.38 -38.93
CA ARG A 29 -34.69 12.92 -37.97
C ARG A 29 -35.27 12.95 -36.55
N SER A 30 -36.24 12.12 -36.25
CA SER A 30 -36.73 11.84 -34.92
C SER A 30 -35.86 10.75 -34.25
N GLY A 31 -34.63 11.11 -33.86
CA GLY A 31 -33.90 10.40 -32.81
C GLY A 31 -34.48 10.78 -31.44
N PRO A 32 -34.46 9.87 -30.44
CA PRO A 32 -35.03 10.17 -29.14
C PRO A 32 -34.25 11.31 -28.47
N ARG A 33 -34.89 12.47 -28.40
CA ARG A 33 -34.40 13.61 -27.63
C ARG A 33 -34.31 13.18 -26.16
N GLY A 34 -33.10 13.14 -25.62
CA GLY A 34 -32.85 12.97 -24.17
C GLY A 34 -33.74 13.94 -23.41
N ARG A 35 -34.47 13.43 -22.41
CA ARG A 35 -35.24 14.25 -21.50
C ARG A 35 -34.33 15.33 -20.93
N PRO A 36 -34.68 16.62 -20.96
CA PRO A 36 -33.93 17.64 -20.29
C PRO A 36 -33.96 17.37 -18.77
N ASP A 37 -32.79 17.49 -18.12
CA ASP A 37 -32.66 17.39 -16.67
C ASP A 37 -33.69 18.32 -16.01
N PRO A 38 -34.36 17.86 -14.93
CA PRO A 38 -35.34 18.69 -14.24
C PRO A 38 -34.65 19.89 -13.58
N LEU A 39 -34.95 21.06 -14.08
CA LEU A 39 -34.56 22.33 -13.48
C LEU A 39 -35.44 22.65 -12.23
N ASP A 40 -34.89 23.39 -11.29
CA ASP A 40 -35.66 23.93 -10.17
C ASP A 40 -36.60 25.06 -10.66
N PRO A 41 -37.60 25.51 -9.88
CA PRO A 41 -38.51 26.58 -10.27
C PRO A 41 -37.83 27.91 -10.60
N ALA A 42 -36.52 28.07 -10.29
CA ALA A 42 -35.70 29.24 -10.59
C ALA A 42 -34.81 29.03 -11.82
N GLY A 43 -35.00 27.92 -12.62
CA GLY A 43 -34.26 27.65 -13.84
C GLY A 43 -32.79 27.21 -13.64
N ARG A 44 -32.43 26.81 -12.43
CA ARG A 44 -31.06 26.37 -12.11
C ARG A 44 -30.93 24.84 -12.19
N PRO A 45 -29.78 24.28 -12.65
CA PRO A 45 -29.57 22.85 -12.62
C PRO A 45 -29.66 22.35 -11.16
N ARG A 46 -30.55 21.40 -10.91
CA ARG A 46 -30.66 20.77 -9.59
C ARG A 46 -29.30 20.13 -9.26
N ARG A 47 -28.64 20.71 -8.25
CA ARG A 47 -27.51 20.05 -7.62
C ARG A 47 -28.00 18.66 -7.16
N PRO A 48 -27.26 17.57 -7.46
CA PRO A 48 -27.64 16.25 -6.97
C PRO A 48 -27.79 16.37 -5.47
N GLY A 49 -29.01 16.12 -4.98
CA GLY A 49 -29.36 16.23 -3.57
C GLY A 49 -28.37 15.38 -2.77
N ARG A 50 -27.60 15.98 -1.88
CA ARG A 50 -26.92 15.25 -0.83
C ARG A 50 -28.03 14.52 -0.07
N SER A 51 -28.12 13.22 -0.28
CA SER A 51 -28.92 12.35 0.57
C SER A 51 -28.35 12.49 1.99
N LEU A 52 -29.04 13.24 2.83
CA LEU A 52 -28.82 13.29 4.27
C LEU A 52 -29.00 11.86 4.78
N GLY A 53 -27.90 11.08 4.87
CA GLY A 53 -27.97 9.71 5.40
C GLY A 53 -26.87 8.74 4.95
N ALA A 54 -26.17 8.97 3.85
CA ALA A 54 -25.07 8.10 3.47
C ALA A 54 -23.78 8.54 4.15
N ALA A 55 -23.21 7.69 5.01
CA ALA A 55 -21.94 7.96 5.67
C ALA A 55 -20.85 8.23 4.63
N HIS A 56 -19.97 9.21 4.91
CA HIS A 56 -18.89 9.60 4.02
C HIS A 56 -17.96 8.39 3.78
N PRO A 57 -17.50 8.08 2.54
CA PRO A 57 -16.70 6.90 2.25
C PRO A 57 -15.46 6.74 3.14
N THR A 58 -14.81 7.84 3.50
CA THR A 58 -13.68 7.80 4.44
C THR A 58 -14.10 7.31 5.83
N VAL A 59 -15.26 7.71 6.34
CA VAL A 59 -15.79 7.24 7.63
C VAL A 59 -16.07 5.73 7.58
N LEU A 60 -16.63 5.25 6.47
CA LEU A 60 -16.87 3.83 6.25
C LEU A 60 -15.55 3.02 6.19
N ALA A 61 -14.53 3.57 5.54
CA ALA A 61 -13.21 2.93 5.46
C ALA A 61 -12.55 2.83 6.84
N LEU A 62 -12.50 3.94 7.58
CA LEU A 62 -11.91 3.99 8.91
C LEU A 62 -12.71 3.17 9.93
N GLY A 63 -14.03 3.28 9.93
CA GLY A 63 -14.92 2.50 10.81
C GLY A 63 -14.84 1.00 10.52
N GLY A 64 -14.82 0.61 9.24
CA GLY A 64 -14.64 -0.79 8.83
C GLY A 64 -13.28 -1.34 9.24
N TYR A 65 -12.20 -0.61 9.03
CA TYR A 65 -10.87 -0.98 9.51
C TYR A 65 -10.83 -1.09 11.04
N ALA A 66 -11.30 -0.07 11.76
CA ALA A 66 -11.33 -0.09 13.23
C ALA A 66 -12.13 -1.28 13.77
N LEU A 67 -13.27 -1.59 13.15
CA LEU A 67 -14.08 -2.77 13.52
C LEU A 67 -13.29 -4.07 13.40
N THR A 68 -12.50 -4.25 12.33
CA THR A 68 -11.65 -5.44 12.18
C THR A 68 -10.60 -5.53 13.29
N ARG A 69 -10.05 -4.39 13.74
CA ARG A 69 -9.09 -4.35 14.87
C ARG A 69 -9.79 -4.70 16.20
N VAL A 70 -10.97 -4.13 16.44
CA VAL A 70 -11.76 -4.45 17.63
C VAL A 70 -12.11 -5.95 17.68
N ILE A 71 -12.54 -6.53 16.58
CA ILE A 71 -12.81 -7.99 16.50
C ILE A 71 -11.52 -8.78 16.82
N GLY A 72 -10.39 -8.42 16.23
CA GLY A 72 -9.10 -9.08 16.49
C GLY A 72 -8.67 -9.02 17.96
N LEU A 73 -8.79 -7.84 18.58
CA LEU A 73 -8.48 -7.65 20.00
C LEU A 73 -9.44 -8.38 20.92
N ALA A 74 -10.74 -8.41 20.58
CA ALA A 74 -11.74 -9.15 21.36
C ALA A 74 -11.49 -10.67 21.33
N VAL A 75 -11.21 -11.23 20.14
CA VAL A 75 -10.87 -12.65 20.01
C VAL A 75 -9.58 -12.97 20.75
N LEU A 76 -8.56 -12.12 20.67
CA LEU A 76 -7.32 -12.28 21.43
C LEU A 76 -7.59 -12.26 22.95
N ALA A 77 -8.40 -11.31 23.44
CA ALA A 77 -8.72 -11.21 24.88
C ALA A 77 -9.44 -12.46 25.37
N ILE A 78 -10.43 -12.95 24.63
CA ILE A 78 -11.17 -14.18 24.95
C ILE A 78 -10.21 -15.39 24.98
N ALA A 79 -9.38 -15.55 23.96
CA ALA A 79 -8.43 -16.66 23.88
C ALA A 79 -7.33 -16.58 24.97
N ALA A 80 -6.87 -15.37 25.29
CA ALA A 80 -5.87 -15.14 26.32
C ALA A 80 -6.41 -15.51 27.72
N THR A 81 -7.65 -15.08 28.05
CA THR A 81 -8.31 -15.47 29.31
C THR A 81 -8.53 -16.97 29.40
N ALA A 82 -8.99 -17.61 28.31
CA ALA A 82 -9.20 -19.05 28.24
C ALA A 82 -7.91 -19.87 28.42
N THR A 83 -6.74 -19.29 28.05
CA THR A 83 -5.43 -19.97 28.14
C THR A 83 -4.57 -19.50 29.31
N GLY A 84 -5.06 -18.60 30.17
CA GLY A 84 -4.32 -18.05 31.30
C GLY A 84 -3.10 -17.17 30.89
N LYS A 85 -3.13 -16.56 29.67
CA LYS A 85 -2.03 -15.75 29.12
C LYS A 85 -2.39 -14.27 29.13
N ASP A 86 -1.38 -13.40 29.24
CA ASP A 86 -1.55 -11.96 29.13
C ASP A 86 -1.53 -11.53 27.66
N GLY A 87 -2.71 -11.28 27.09
CA GLY A 87 -2.86 -10.83 25.72
C GLY A 87 -2.27 -9.45 25.44
N LEU A 88 -2.33 -8.51 26.40
CA LEU A 88 -1.79 -7.17 26.22
C LEU A 88 -0.26 -7.19 26.22
N HIS A 89 0.36 -7.94 27.13
CA HIS A 89 1.80 -8.14 27.12
C HIS A 89 2.28 -8.76 25.80
N ARG A 90 1.49 -9.69 25.21
CA ARG A 90 1.81 -10.28 23.91
C ARG A 90 1.82 -9.28 22.76
N LEU A 91 1.04 -8.20 22.83
CA LEU A 91 1.01 -7.15 21.82
C LEU A 91 2.18 -6.17 21.90
N LYS A 92 2.69 -5.89 23.12
CA LYS A 92 3.70 -4.84 23.34
C LYS A 92 5.07 -5.33 23.78
N GLY A 93 5.22 -6.59 24.18
CA GLY A 93 6.47 -7.13 24.78
C GLY A 93 6.95 -8.40 24.10
N ARG A 94 6.72 -8.60 22.80
CA ARG A 94 7.11 -9.82 22.09
C ARG A 94 7.83 -9.54 20.77
N TRP A 95 8.83 -10.36 20.46
CA TRP A 95 9.63 -10.34 19.22
C TRP A 95 10.26 -8.96 18.95
N ASP A 96 10.01 -8.34 17.78
CA ASP A 96 10.64 -7.08 17.39
C ASP A 96 10.28 -5.91 18.33
N SER A 97 9.11 -5.94 19.01
CA SER A 97 8.71 -4.88 19.94
C SER A 97 9.67 -4.70 21.11
N VAL A 98 10.29 -5.79 21.57
CA VAL A 98 11.29 -5.73 22.67
C VAL A 98 12.50 -4.89 22.26
N TRP A 99 12.92 -4.99 20.99
CA TRP A 99 14.04 -4.23 20.46
C TRP A 99 13.70 -2.74 20.30
N TYR A 100 12.51 -2.42 19.81
CA TYR A 100 12.07 -1.02 19.70
C TYR A 100 12.01 -0.35 21.07
N VAL A 101 11.39 -0.98 22.07
CA VAL A 101 11.33 -0.46 23.44
C VAL A 101 12.74 -0.24 24.00
N ARG A 102 13.65 -1.21 23.83
CA ARG A 102 15.02 -1.09 24.33
C ARG A 102 15.76 0.08 23.68
N ILE A 103 15.63 0.27 22.36
CA ILE A 103 16.21 1.41 21.65
C ILE A 103 15.58 2.72 22.14
N ALA A 104 14.25 2.74 22.35
CA ALA A 104 13.55 3.91 22.85
C ALA A 104 14.05 4.35 24.24
N GLU A 105 14.29 3.41 25.14
CA GLU A 105 14.72 3.67 26.52
C GLU A 105 16.23 3.96 26.64
N ASN A 106 17.08 3.17 25.97
CA ASN A 106 18.52 3.16 26.19
C ASN A 106 19.34 3.68 25.00
N GLY A 107 18.73 3.87 23.83
CA GLY A 107 19.43 4.15 22.57
C GLY A 107 20.07 2.89 21.99
N TYR A 108 20.83 3.07 20.91
CA TYR A 108 21.54 1.99 20.23
C TYR A 108 22.81 1.55 20.96
N GLY A 109 23.16 0.27 20.84
CA GLY A 109 24.41 -0.34 21.34
C GLY A 109 24.18 -1.66 22.07
N HIS A 110 22.96 -2.22 21.98
CA HIS A 110 22.69 -3.53 22.56
C HIS A 110 22.92 -4.64 21.54
N GLU A 111 23.66 -5.66 21.97
CA GLU A 111 23.95 -6.88 21.23
C GLU A 111 23.58 -8.10 22.07
N THR A 112 23.09 -9.13 21.40
CA THR A 112 22.79 -10.43 22.01
C THR A 112 23.48 -11.51 21.20
N THR A 113 24.37 -12.28 21.83
CA THR A 113 25.01 -13.43 21.20
C THR A 113 24.10 -14.65 21.36
N LEU A 114 23.75 -15.27 20.25
CA LEU A 114 22.98 -16.50 20.21
C LEU A 114 23.84 -17.72 20.50
N ALA A 115 23.21 -18.86 20.82
CA ALA A 115 23.91 -20.12 21.12
C ALA A 115 24.76 -20.66 19.95
N ASN A 116 24.41 -20.26 18.70
CA ASN A 116 25.16 -20.60 17.47
C ASN A 116 26.35 -19.66 17.19
N GLY A 117 26.58 -18.66 18.03
CA GLY A 117 27.63 -17.66 17.88
C GLY A 117 27.26 -16.41 17.09
N ASP A 118 26.06 -16.33 16.49
CA ASP A 118 25.60 -15.16 15.78
C ASP A 118 25.34 -14.00 16.76
N VAL A 119 25.75 -12.80 16.37
CA VAL A 119 25.53 -11.57 17.15
C VAL A 119 24.37 -10.79 16.56
N HIS A 120 23.29 -10.70 17.30
CA HIS A 120 22.14 -9.87 16.97
C HIS A 120 22.31 -8.48 17.57
N SER A 121 22.58 -7.49 16.72
CA SER A 121 22.68 -6.08 17.10
C SER A 121 21.34 -5.36 16.87
N ASP A 122 21.03 -4.41 17.78
CA ASP A 122 19.87 -3.50 17.64
C ASP A 122 19.99 -2.55 16.45
N LEU A 123 21.18 -2.42 15.84
CA LEU A 123 21.39 -1.68 14.59
C LEU A 123 20.64 -2.28 13.37
N ALA A 124 20.05 -3.46 13.50
CA ALA A 124 19.13 -4.00 12.48
C ALA A 124 17.80 -3.21 12.39
N PHE A 125 17.42 -2.50 13.46
CA PHE A 125 16.15 -1.79 13.59
C PHE A 125 16.30 -0.30 13.30
N PHE A 126 15.40 0.23 12.45
CA PHE A 126 15.43 1.61 12.01
C PHE A 126 14.93 2.60 13.09
N PRO A 127 15.40 3.87 13.07
CA PRO A 127 15.31 4.76 14.23
C PRO A 127 13.95 5.43 14.43
N LEU A 128 13.09 5.59 13.39
CA LEU A 128 11.93 6.46 13.52
C LEU A 128 10.89 5.95 14.51
N PHE A 129 10.61 4.64 14.51
CA PHE A 129 9.61 4.08 15.41
C PHE A 129 10.04 4.18 16.88
N PRO A 130 11.25 3.70 17.31
CA PRO A 130 11.70 3.86 18.68
C PRO A 130 11.88 5.32 19.09
N ALA A 131 12.27 6.21 18.18
CA ALA A 131 12.33 7.65 18.49
C ALA A 131 10.94 8.24 18.78
N LEU A 132 9.91 7.80 18.07
CA LEU A 132 8.53 8.20 18.34
C LEU A 132 7.98 7.57 19.62
N GLU A 133 8.32 6.31 19.93
CA GLU A 133 8.00 5.68 21.22
C GLU A 133 8.59 6.51 22.38
N ARG A 134 9.89 6.83 22.30
CA ARG A 134 10.57 7.69 23.29
C ARG A 134 9.91 9.06 23.41
N GLY A 135 9.64 9.71 22.28
CA GLY A 135 8.99 11.03 22.27
C GLY A 135 7.60 11.00 22.89
N LEU A 136 6.81 9.96 22.58
CA LEU A 136 5.46 9.83 23.11
C LEU A 136 5.44 9.49 24.59
N SER A 137 6.32 8.61 25.07
CA SER A 137 6.46 8.29 26.52
C SER A 137 7.03 9.44 27.34
N ALA A 138 7.76 10.38 26.72
CA ALA A 138 8.21 11.59 27.40
C ALA A 138 7.09 12.63 27.62
N VAL A 139 6.05 12.60 26.77
CA VAL A 139 4.93 13.55 26.83
C VAL A 139 3.71 12.95 27.56
N LEU A 140 3.46 11.66 27.39
CA LEU A 140 2.34 10.96 28.01
C LEU A 140 2.83 10.12 29.20
N PRO A 141 2.02 9.94 30.28
CA PRO A 141 2.38 9.14 31.43
C PRO A 141 2.24 7.61 31.14
N VAL A 142 2.96 7.13 30.13
CA VAL A 142 2.94 5.73 29.68
C VAL A 142 4.37 5.22 29.43
N ASP A 143 4.57 3.91 29.57
CA ASP A 143 5.83 3.26 29.20
C ASP A 143 6.04 3.25 27.68
N ALA A 144 7.29 3.07 27.22
CA ALA A 144 7.65 3.06 25.81
C ALA A 144 6.88 1.96 25.04
N ALA A 145 6.68 0.79 25.66
CA ALA A 145 5.93 -0.29 25.05
C ALA A 145 4.45 0.04 24.80
N THR A 146 3.82 0.77 25.73
CA THR A 146 2.44 1.27 25.57
C THR A 146 2.40 2.41 24.55
N ALA A 147 3.40 3.30 24.55
CA ALA A 147 3.56 4.34 23.54
C ALA A 147 3.64 3.72 22.13
N GLY A 148 4.37 2.62 21.96
CA GLY A 148 4.44 1.85 20.71
C GLY A 148 3.09 1.30 20.26
N LEU A 149 2.24 0.81 21.17
CA LEU A 149 0.86 0.41 20.84
C LEU A 149 0.02 1.58 20.32
N VAL A 150 0.02 2.69 21.08
CA VAL A 150 -0.73 3.90 20.71
C VAL A 150 -0.28 4.41 19.34
N LEU A 151 1.04 4.44 19.11
CA LEU A 151 1.63 4.81 17.83
C LEU A 151 1.16 3.89 16.71
N SER A 152 1.22 2.56 16.91
CA SER A 152 0.81 1.58 15.90
C SER A 152 -0.68 1.67 15.57
N TRP A 153 -1.54 1.85 16.56
CA TRP A 153 -2.99 1.94 16.35
C TRP A 153 -3.39 3.23 15.62
N THR A 154 -2.80 4.37 16.01
CA THR A 154 -3.02 5.63 15.31
C THR A 154 -2.47 5.60 13.89
N ALA A 155 -1.26 5.08 13.69
CA ALA A 155 -0.66 4.88 12.38
C ALA A 155 -1.49 3.92 11.52
N GLY A 156 -2.10 2.89 12.12
CA GLY A 156 -3.00 1.96 11.43
C GLY A 156 -4.23 2.65 10.83
N LEU A 157 -4.85 3.58 11.58
CA LEU A 157 -5.96 4.40 11.06
C LEU A 157 -5.49 5.34 9.95
N VAL A 158 -4.33 5.98 10.10
CA VAL A 158 -3.73 6.84 9.07
C VAL A 158 -3.37 6.03 7.82
N ALA A 159 -2.86 4.81 7.97
CA ALA A 159 -2.60 3.89 6.87
C ALA A 159 -3.90 3.51 6.14
N ALA A 160 -4.93 3.08 6.86
CA ALA A 160 -6.24 2.75 6.29
C ALA A 160 -6.85 3.92 5.51
N TRP A 161 -6.66 5.15 6.00
CA TRP A 161 -7.08 6.36 5.29
C TRP A 161 -6.29 6.55 3.99
N GLY A 162 -4.96 6.47 4.01
CA GLY A 162 -4.11 6.57 2.82
C GLY A 162 -4.41 5.47 1.79
N ILE A 163 -4.57 4.22 2.25
CA ILE A 163 -4.97 3.06 1.43
C ILE A 163 -6.33 3.31 0.77
N HIS A 164 -7.32 3.79 1.54
CA HIS A 164 -8.63 4.18 0.99
C HIS A 164 -8.47 5.24 -0.11
N LYS A 165 -7.68 6.29 0.11
CA LYS A 165 -7.44 7.35 -0.89
C LYS A 165 -6.73 6.84 -2.15
N CYS A 166 -5.79 5.92 -2.03
CA CYS A 166 -5.18 5.25 -3.18
C CYS A 166 -6.20 4.40 -3.96
N GLY A 167 -7.01 3.61 -3.25
CA GLY A 167 -8.06 2.78 -3.87
C GLY A 167 -9.18 3.61 -4.50
N GLU A 168 -9.59 4.69 -3.84
CA GLU A 168 -10.58 5.65 -4.36
C GLU A 168 -10.09 6.29 -5.67
N HIS A 169 -8.82 6.69 -5.72
CA HIS A 169 -8.21 7.26 -6.92
C HIS A 169 -8.14 6.26 -8.07
N ALA A 170 -7.85 4.99 -7.78
CA ALA A 170 -7.66 3.96 -8.80
C ALA A 170 -8.98 3.38 -9.34
N PHE A 171 -9.94 3.06 -8.46
CA PHE A 171 -11.14 2.29 -8.80
C PHE A 171 -12.44 2.80 -8.13
N GLY A 172 -12.43 4.03 -7.63
CA GLY A 172 -13.60 4.69 -7.04
C GLY A 172 -13.79 4.43 -5.54
N ALA A 173 -14.69 5.21 -4.95
CA ALA A 173 -14.85 5.31 -3.50
C ALA A 173 -15.16 3.96 -2.81
N ARG A 174 -16.03 3.13 -3.40
CA ARG A 174 -16.41 1.84 -2.85
C ARG A 174 -15.24 0.85 -2.85
N ALA A 175 -14.45 0.82 -3.93
CA ALA A 175 -13.23 -0.01 -3.99
C ALA A 175 -12.20 0.44 -2.95
N GLY A 176 -12.05 1.76 -2.75
CA GLY A 176 -11.18 2.31 -1.70
C GLY A 176 -11.60 1.92 -0.29
N VAL A 177 -12.91 1.94 0.02
CA VAL A 177 -13.43 1.46 1.32
C VAL A 177 -13.09 -0.01 1.53
N LEU A 178 -13.41 -0.85 0.53
CA LEU A 178 -13.17 -2.28 0.61
C LEU A 178 -11.68 -2.63 0.68
N LEU A 179 -10.83 -1.86 0.01
CA LEU A 179 -9.37 -2.02 0.09
C LEU A 179 -8.85 -1.81 1.52
N ALA A 180 -9.30 -0.76 2.20
CA ALA A 180 -8.91 -0.49 3.58
C ALA A 180 -9.39 -1.60 4.54
N VAL A 181 -10.63 -2.09 4.35
CA VAL A 181 -11.16 -3.18 5.17
C VAL A 181 -10.43 -4.50 4.88
N LEU A 182 -10.16 -4.82 3.61
CA LEU A 182 -9.38 -6.01 3.24
C LEU A 182 -7.97 -5.98 3.81
N TRP A 183 -7.32 -4.81 3.84
CA TRP A 183 -6.04 -4.65 4.54
C TRP A 183 -6.17 -4.92 6.04
N GLY A 184 -7.27 -4.49 6.65
CA GLY A 184 -7.60 -4.77 8.06
C GLY A 184 -7.86 -6.25 8.38
N VAL A 185 -8.25 -7.08 7.41
CA VAL A 185 -8.46 -8.53 7.56
C VAL A 185 -7.37 -9.36 6.89
N TYR A 186 -6.24 -8.74 6.54
CA TYR A 186 -5.08 -9.45 5.98
C TYR A 186 -4.68 -10.63 6.90
N PRO A 187 -4.18 -11.76 6.39
CA PRO A 187 -3.89 -12.93 7.24
C PRO A 187 -3.05 -12.62 8.47
N THR A 188 -1.99 -11.81 8.34
CA THR A 188 -1.13 -11.40 9.45
C THR A 188 -1.51 -10.04 10.04
N ALA A 189 -2.78 -9.61 9.90
CA ALA A 189 -3.24 -8.31 10.36
C ALA A 189 -3.18 -8.11 11.90
N PHE A 190 -3.00 -9.16 12.68
CA PHE A 190 -2.75 -9.03 14.13
C PHE A 190 -1.50 -8.17 14.43
N VAL A 191 -0.49 -8.18 13.54
CA VAL A 191 0.70 -7.34 13.64
C VAL A 191 0.35 -5.84 13.61
N GLN A 192 -0.75 -5.45 12.94
CA GLN A 192 -1.24 -4.06 12.97
C GLN A 192 -1.73 -3.62 14.36
N SER A 193 -1.96 -4.56 15.27
CA SER A 193 -2.35 -4.30 16.67
C SER A 193 -1.18 -4.40 17.64
N MET A 194 0.01 -4.79 17.17
CA MET A 194 1.23 -4.89 17.99
C MET A 194 2.00 -3.56 17.97
N ALA A 195 2.92 -3.38 18.94
CA ALA A 195 3.90 -2.28 18.95
C ALA A 195 4.99 -2.55 17.89
N TYR A 196 4.64 -2.33 16.61
CA TYR A 196 5.43 -2.71 15.43
C TYR A 196 5.43 -1.62 14.36
N THR A 197 6.46 -1.63 13.51
CA THR A 197 6.67 -0.59 12.48
C THR A 197 5.76 -0.70 11.27
N GLU A 198 5.07 -1.83 11.06
CA GLU A 198 4.30 -2.13 9.85
C GLU A 198 3.21 -1.10 9.55
N THR A 199 2.48 -0.66 10.56
CA THR A 199 1.40 0.32 10.38
C THR A 199 1.95 1.71 10.08
N LEU A 200 3.02 2.13 10.78
CA LEU A 200 3.69 3.41 10.55
C LEU A 200 4.30 3.46 9.14
N PHE A 201 5.03 2.42 8.76
CA PHE A 201 5.59 2.31 7.41
C PHE A 201 4.50 2.35 6.35
N THR A 202 3.42 1.56 6.52
CA THR A 202 2.31 1.53 5.55
C THR A 202 1.59 2.87 5.47
N ALA A 203 1.43 3.59 6.58
CA ALA A 203 0.87 4.94 6.58
C ALA A 203 1.70 5.89 5.72
N LEU A 204 3.01 5.95 5.99
CA LEU A 204 3.94 6.80 5.24
C LEU A 204 3.99 6.42 3.76
N ALA A 205 4.03 5.12 3.45
CA ALA A 205 4.04 4.61 2.08
C ALA A 205 2.74 4.94 1.33
N ALA A 206 1.58 4.69 1.93
CA ALA A 206 0.29 4.95 1.29
C ALA A 206 0.09 6.45 0.99
N TRP A 207 0.45 7.32 1.94
CA TRP A 207 0.37 8.77 1.73
C TRP A 207 1.43 9.29 0.77
N SER A 208 2.65 8.71 0.73
CA SER A 208 3.66 9.02 -0.27
C SER A 208 3.16 8.68 -1.67
N LEU A 209 2.64 7.47 -1.87
CA LEU A 209 2.06 7.02 -3.14
C LEU A 209 0.87 7.88 -3.56
N TYR A 210 -0.04 8.19 -2.62
CA TYR A 210 -1.15 9.09 -2.90
C TYR A 210 -0.68 10.51 -3.28
N ALA A 211 0.38 11.01 -2.65
CA ALA A 211 0.98 12.29 -3.01
C ALA A 211 1.54 12.28 -4.44
N VAL A 212 2.19 11.19 -4.88
CA VAL A 212 2.62 10.99 -6.29
C VAL A 212 1.41 11.03 -7.22
N LEU A 213 0.34 10.28 -6.90
CA LEU A 213 -0.90 10.25 -7.70
C LEU A 213 -1.56 11.64 -7.82
N ARG A 214 -1.31 12.53 -6.86
CA ARG A 214 -1.80 13.92 -6.84
C ARG A 214 -0.78 14.94 -7.35
N GLY A 215 0.35 14.49 -7.89
CA GLY A 215 1.41 15.37 -8.38
C GLY A 215 2.18 16.15 -7.30
N ARG A 216 2.04 15.78 -6.01
CA ARG A 216 2.69 16.43 -4.86
C ARG A 216 4.03 15.79 -4.56
N TRP A 217 4.99 15.91 -5.48
CA TRP A 217 6.24 15.17 -5.46
C TRP A 217 7.14 15.44 -4.25
N ILE A 218 7.24 16.69 -3.79
CA ILE A 218 8.06 17.03 -2.61
C ILE A 218 7.51 16.35 -1.37
N LEU A 219 6.17 16.41 -1.16
CA LEU A 219 5.52 15.72 -0.06
C LEU A 219 5.72 14.19 -0.15
N ALA A 220 5.62 13.64 -1.37
CA ALA A 220 5.88 12.23 -1.61
C ALA A 220 7.30 11.84 -1.20
N GLY A 221 8.30 12.64 -1.59
CA GLY A 221 9.70 12.43 -1.23
C GLY A 221 9.94 12.49 0.28
N VAL A 222 9.39 13.49 0.97
CA VAL A 222 9.51 13.63 2.43
C VAL A 222 8.89 12.44 3.16
N LEU A 223 7.69 12.01 2.76
CA LEU A 223 7.03 10.84 3.34
C LEU A 223 7.80 9.54 3.04
N CYS A 224 8.39 9.43 1.84
CA CYS A 224 9.25 8.31 1.48
C CYS A 224 10.54 8.30 2.32
N ALA A 225 11.18 9.44 2.54
CA ALA A 225 12.35 9.55 3.41
C ALA A 225 12.01 9.15 4.86
N ALA A 226 10.87 9.60 5.39
CA ALA A 226 10.39 9.16 6.69
C ALA A 226 10.11 7.65 6.73
N ALA A 227 9.50 7.07 5.69
CA ALA A 227 9.33 5.62 5.56
C ALA A 227 10.69 4.89 5.55
N GLY A 228 11.70 5.49 4.90
CA GLY A 228 13.08 5.02 4.89
C GLY A 228 13.76 4.96 6.25
N LEU A 229 13.25 5.69 7.23
CA LEU A 229 13.69 5.63 8.64
C LEU A 229 12.92 4.60 9.48
N THR A 230 12.03 3.80 8.87
CA THR A 230 11.24 2.78 9.58
C THR A 230 11.62 1.34 9.20
N ARG A 231 11.91 1.06 7.92
CA ARG A 231 12.13 -0.32 7.43
C ARG A 231 13.01 -0.36 6.17
N PRO A 232 13.76 -1.46 5.95
CA PRO A 232 14.53 -1.67 4.70
C PRO A 232 13.65 -1.73 3.45
N THR A 233 12.40 -2.20 3.56
CA THR A 233 11.43 -2.29 2.46
C THR A 233 11.07 -0.94 1.83
N ALA A 234 11.48 0.19 2.43
CA ALA A 234 11.36 1.51 1.81
C ALA A 234 12.10 1.62 0.47
N ALA A 235 13.10 0.76 0.20
CA ALA A 235 13.74 0.67 -1.12
C ALA A 235 12.71 0.44 -2.25
N ALA A 236 11.65 -0.34 -2.01
CA ALA A 236 10.56 -0.52 -2.98
C ALA A 236 9.75 0.77 -3.23
N LEU A 237 9.57 1.61 -2.19
CA LEU A 237 8.89 2.89 -2.33
C LEU A 237 9.77 3.91 -3.06
N ILE A 238 11.06 3.96 -2.75
CA ILE A 238 12.05 4.78 -3.47
C ILE A 238 12.06 4.42 -4.95
N ALA A 239 12.11 3.11 -5.27
CA ALA A 239 12.02 2.62 -6.64
C ALA A 239 10.71 3.03 -7.33
N ALA A 240 9.58 3.00 -6.62
CA ALA A 240 8.29 3.42 -7.17
C ALA A 240 8.27 4.89 -7.57
N LEU A 241 8.83 5.78 -6.73
CA LEU A 241 8.95 7.20 -7.05
C LEU A 241 9.93 7.42 -8.22
N GLY A 242 11.10 6.78 -8.18
CA GLY A 242 12.14 6.92 -9.20
C GLY A 242 11.68 6.41 -10.57
N ILE A 243 11.11 5.21 -10.65
CA ILE A 243 10.61 4.63 -11.90
C ILE A 243 9.44 5.44 -12.45
N THR A 244 8.53 5.93 -11.59
CA THR A 244 7.44 6.79 -12.05
C THR A 244 7.96 8.09 -12.64
N ALA A 245 8.94 8.72 -12.00
CA ALA A 245 9.55 9.94 -12.50
C ALA A 245 10.32 9.68 -13.82
N LEU A 246 11.03 8.55 -13.93
CA LEU A 246 11.73 8.17 -15.16
C LEU A 246 10.75 7.97 -16.33
N VAL A 247 9.63 7.30 -16.10
CA VAL A 247 8.59 7.13 -17.13
C VAL A 247 8.02 8.48 -17.56
N LEU A 248 7.78 9.40 -16.62
CA LEU A 248 7.35 10.76 -16.94
C LEU A 248 8.41 11.50 -17.76
N LEU A 249 9.71 11.37 -17.41
CA LEU A 249 10.81 11.97 -18.18
C LEU A 249 10.86 11.45 -19.61
N VAL A 250 10.74 10.14 -19.80
CA VAL A 250 10.78 9.51 -21.14
C VAL A 250 9.59 9.95 -21.98
N ARG A 251 8.40 10.01 -21.37
CA ARG A 251 7.15 10.36 -22.04
C ARG A 251 7.08 11.84 -22.40
N ASP A 252 7.33 12.71 -21.43
CA ASP A 252 7.08 14.15 -21.55
C ASP A 252 8.37 14.94 -21.89
N ARG A 253 9.53 14.25 -21.95
CA ARG A 253 10.86 14.79 -22.22
C ARG A 253 11.28 15.94 -21.28
N ARG A 254 10.54 16.16 -20.23
CA ARG A 254 10.79 17.19 -19.19
C ARG A 254 10.32 16.70 -17.83
N LEU A 255 11.09 17.05 -16.80
CA LEU A 255 10.67 16.85 -15.41
C LEU A 255 10.50 18.20 -14.72
N PRO A 256 9.34 18.45 -14.10
CA PRO A 256 9.20 19.61 -13.21
C PRO A 256 10.25 19.53 -12.08
N TRP A 257 10.85 20.67 -11.70
CA TRP A 257 11.84 20.70 -10.62
C TRP A 257 11.36 20.07 -9.30
N ARG A 258 10.06 20.20 -9.00
CA ARG A 258 9.42 19.57 -7.82
C ARG A 258 9.48 18.07 -7.87
N THR A 259 9.38 17.45 -9.04
CA THR A 259 9.53 16.01 -9.22
C THR A 259 10.97 15.59 -8.95
N VAL A 260 11.94 16.31 -9.53
CA VAL A 260 13.37 16.05 -9.31
C VAL A 260 13.70 16.14 -7.82
N LEU A 261 13.29 17.23 -7.17
CA LEU A 261 13.53 17.41 -5.73
C LEU A 261 12.86 16.29 -4.88
N GLY A 262 11.63 15.91 -5.19
CA GLY A 262 10.94 14.83 -4.49
C GLY A 262 11.67 13.49 -4.61
N VAL A 263 12.17 13.16 -5.81
CA VAL A 263 12.95 11.93 -6.05
C VAL A 263 14.30 11.97 -5.33
N LEU A 264 14.97 13.12 -5.26
CA LEU A 264 16.24 13.28 -4.54
C LEU A 264 16.07 13.19 -3.02
N ILE A 265 14.95 13.68 -2.47
CA ILE A 265 14.64 13.58 -1.04
C ILE A 265 14.28 12.13 -0.66
N ALA A 266 13.58 11.39 -1.52
CA ALA A 266 13.02 10.08 -1.21
C ALA A 266 14.01 9.09 -0.56
N PRO A 267 15.26 8.93 -1.03
CA PRO A 267 16.20 7.97 -0.46
C PRO A 267 16.90 8.44 0.82
N LEU A 268 16.79 9.73 1.20
CA LEU A 268 17.65 10.33 2.24
C LEU A 268 17.50 9.64 3.60
N GLY A 269 16.30 9.25 4.00
CA GLY A 269 16.10 8.57 5.28
C GLY A 269 16.74 7.18 5.30
N TRP A 270 16.53 6.41 4.25
CA TRP A 270 17.08 5.05 4.12
C TRP A 270 18.60 5.07 4.02
N LEU A 271 19.16 5.89 3.11
CA LEU A 271 20.60 6.05 2.95
C LEU A 271 21.24 6.67 4.20
N GLY A 272 20.59 7.64 4.83
CA GLY A 272 21.08 8.26 6.05
C GLY A 272 21.28 7.25 7.18
N TYR A 273 20.35 6.30 7.33
CA TYR A 273 20.49 5.25 8.32
C TYR A 273 21.61 4.24 7.97
N ILE A 274 21.72 3.83 6.72
CA ILE A 274 22.82 2.96 6.27
C ILE A 274 24.17 3.62 6.52
N VAL A 275 24.31 4.90 6.18
CA VAL A 275 25.54 5.68 6.45
C VAL A 275 25.80 5.77 7.94
N TYR A 276 24.77 6.03 8.77
CA TYR A 276 24.93 6.07 10.22
C TYR A 276 25.50 4.75 10.77
N VAL A 277 24.95 3.60 10.34
CA VAL A 277 25.45 2.28 10.76
C VAL A 277 26.89 2.06 10.27
N GLY A 278 27.17 2.43 9.01
CA GLY A 278 28.50 2.33 8.41
C GLY A 278 29.56 3.13 9.16
N VAL A 279 29.26 4.39 9.51
CA VAL A 279 30.16 5.25 10.30
C VAL A 279 30.36 4.69 11.70
N ARG A 280 29.29 4.22 12.36
CA ARG A 280 29.34 3.70 13.71
C ARG A 280 30.15 2.41 13.83
N GLN A 281 30.09 1.55 12.83
CA GLN A 281 30.79 0.27 12.78
C GLN A 281 32.13 0.31 12.02
N GLY A 282 32.48 1.47 11.42
CA GLY A 282 33.73 1.63 10.68
C GLY A 282 33.80 0.87 9.35
N SER A 283 32.66 0.43 8.78
CA SER A 283 32.62 -0.30 7.50
C SER A 283 31.44 0.18 6.65
N ALA A 284 31.67 0.40 5.36
CA ALA A 284 30.62 0.80 4.41
C ALA A 284 29.54 -0.30 4.21
N THR A 285 29.90 -1.57 4.50
CA THR A 285 29.02 -2.74 4.36
C THR A 285 28.36 -3.16 5.67
N ALA A 286 28.71 -2.51 6.77
CA ALA A 286 28.29 -2.90 8.12
C ALA A 286 26.75 -3.07 8.28
N TYR A 287 25.95 -2.21 7.65
CA TYR A 287 24.50 -2.35 7.67
C TYR A 287 24.05 -3.71 7.11
N PHE A 288 24.64 -4.12 5.99
CA PHE A 288 24.29 -5.40 5.35
C PHE A 288 24.81 -6.60 6.14
N GLU A 289 25.97 -6.45 6.81
CA GLU A 289 26.54 -7.46 7.70
C GLU A 289 25.64 -7.66 8.94
N VAL A 290 25.17 -6.56 9.55
CA VAL A 290 24.20 -6.60 10.65
C VAL A 290 22.89 -7.28 10.21
N GLN A 291 22.37 -6.96 9.03
CA GLN A 291 21.16 -7.62 8.51
C GLN A 291 21.38 -9.10 8.21
N ALA A 292 22.56 -9.47 7.70
CA ALA A 292 22.93 -10.87 7.43
C ALA A 292 23.01 -11.71 8.72
N ALA A 293 23.53 -11.14 9.82
CA ALA A 293 23.57 -11.80 11.12
C ALA A 293 22.15 -12.09 11.67
N TRP A 294 21.15 -11.27 11.28
CA TRP A 294 19.73 -11.52 11.56
C TRP A 294 19.07 -12.49 10.54
N GLY A 295 19.82 -13.05 9.61
CA GLY A 295 19.30 -13.90 8.53
C GLY A 295 18.57 -13.14 7.43
N ASN A 296 18.71 -11.82 7.36
CA ASN A 296 18.03 -10.95 6.38
C ASN A 296 18.94 -10.65 5.16
N SER A 297 19.62 -11.62 4.61
CA SER A 297 20.40 -11.46 3.38
C SER A 297 19.52 -11.58 2.13
N ILE A 298 20.00 -11.04 1.00
CA ILE A 298 19.37 -11.24 -0.32
C ILE A 298 20.06 -12.46 -0.96
N ASP A 299 19.33 -13.56 -1.10
CA ASP A 299 19.85 -14.82 -1.65
C ASP A 299 19.22 -15.23 -2.98
N GLY A 300 18.41 -14.35 -3.60
CA GLY A 300 17.72 -14.62 -4.85
C GLY A 300 16.58 -15.64 -4.75
N GLY A 301 16.09 -15.92 -3.52
CA GLY A 301 15.03 -16.88 -3.27
C GLY A 301 15.51 -18.33 -3.05
N VAL A 302 16.81 -18.54 -2.92
CA VAL A 302 17.39 -19.87 -2.66
C VAL A 302 16.89 -20.43 -1.33
N ALA A 303 16.83 -19.63 -0.26
CA ALA A 303 16.28 -20.06 1.04
C ALA A 303 14.81 -20.50 0.91
N LEU A 304 14.00 -19.78 0.12
CA LEU A 304 12.61 -20.17 -0.14
C LEU A 304 12.53 -21.51 -0.88
N ALA A 305 13.35 -21.69 -1.92
CA ALA A 305 13.38 -22.94 -2.69
C ALA A 305 13.81 -24.14 -1.82
N ARG A 306 14.85 -23.97 -1.00
CA ARG A 306 15.31 -25.00 -0.03
C ARG A 306 14.23 -25.31 1.01
N PHE A 307 13.55 -24.29 1.53
CA PHE A 307 12.45 -24.49 2.46
C PHE A 307 11.33 -25.34 1.85
N ILE A 308 10.91 -25.02 0.61
CA ILE A 308 9.89 -25.81 -0.11
C ILE A 308 10.34 -27.26 -0.31
N ALA A 309 11.60 -27.46 -0.71
CA ALA A 309 12.16 -28.79 -0.94
C ALA A 309 12.26 -29.65 0.34
N GLY A 310 12.37 -29.00 1.51
CA GLY A 310 12.40 -29.67 2.82
C GLY A 310 11.03 -29.98 3.43
N LEU A 311 9.92 -29.49 2.82
CA LEU A 311 8.58 -29.74 3.32
C LEU A 311 8.05 -31.12 2.93
N PRO A 312 7.15 -31.72 3.76
CA PRO A 312 6.31 -32.83 3.30
C PRO A 312 5.52 -32.43 2.05
N TRP A 313 5.36 -33.36 1.10
CA TRP A 313 4.78 -33.04 -0.22
C TRP A 313 3.41 -32.30 -0.17
N PRO A 314 2.45 -32.56 0.77
CA PRO A 314 1.21 -31.81 0.79
C PRO A 314 1.42 -30.34 1.17
N ALA A 315 2.35 -30.07 2.11
CA ALA A 315 2.70 -28.72 2.53
C ALA A 315 3.47 -27.96 1.42
N ALA A 316 4.40 -28.64 0.73
CA ALA A 316 5.09 -28.07 -0.43
C ALA A 316 4.11 -27.70 -1.54
N LEU A 317 3.14 -28.57 -1.85
CA LEU A 317 2.09 -28.30 -2.85
C LEU A 317 1.22 -27.11 -2.44
N GLY A 318 0.80 -27.04 -1.18
CA GLY A 318 0.02 -25.93 -0.64
C GLY A 318 0.77 -24.59 -0.74
N LEU A 319 2.08 -24.61 -0.44
CA LEU A 319 2.92 -23.41 -0.57
C LEU A 319 3.13 -22.99 -2.03
N CYS A 320 3.37 -23.95 -2.94
CA CYS A 320 3.44 -23.67 -4.38
C CYS A 320 2.12 -23.07 -4.90
N ALA A 321 0.97 -23.59 -4.46
CA ALA A 321 -0.33 -23.05 -4.82
C ALA A 321 -0.51 -21.60 -4.28
N ALA A 322 -0.06 -21.32 -3.05
CA ALA A 322 -0.07 -19.96 -2.50
C ALA A 322 0.83 -18.99 -3.29
N LEU A 323 2.02 -19.43 -3.71
CA LEU A 323 2.91 -18.64 -4.56
C LEU A 323 2.32 -18.42 -5.96
N ALA A 324 1.68 -19.43 -6.54
CA ALA A 324 0.96 -19.30 -7.81
C ALA A 324 -0.20 -18.31 -7.70
N LEU A 325 -0.97 -18.35 -6.60
CA LEU A 325 -2.02 -17.37 -6.32
C LEU A 325 -1.45 -15.95 -6.18
N LEU A 326 -0.32 -15.79 -5.50
CA LEU A 326 0.37 -14.51 -5.37
C LEU A 326 0.80 -13.97 -6.75
N GLY A 327 1.42 -14.82 -7.58
CA GLY A 327 1.79 -14.48 -8.95
C GLY A 327 0.58 -14.09 -9.81
N TRP A 328 -0.53 -14.80 -9.66
CA TRP A 328 -1.78 -14.49 -10.32
C TRP A 328 -2.37 -13.14 -9.86
N LEU A 329 -2.33 -12.82 -8.56
CA LEU A 329 -2.75 -11.52 -8.04
C LEU A 329 -1.89 -10.38 -8.59
N VAL A 330 -0.56 -10.56 -8.68
CA VAL A 330 0.33 -9.59 -9.32
C VAL A 330 -0.02 -9.41 -10.79
N ALA A 331 -0.28 -10.51 -11.52
CA ALA A 331 -0.72 -10.42 -12.91
C ALA A 331 -2.06 -9.70 -13.06
N LEU A 332 -3.00 -9.87 -12.12
CA LEU A 332 -4.24 -9.12 -12.10
C LEU A 332 -4.00 -7.62 -11.83
N CYS A 333 -3.06 -7.25 -10.96
CA CYS A 333 -2.70 -5.85 -10.73
C CYS A 333 -2.21 -5.19 -12.04
N VAL A 334 -1.39 -5.89 -12.82
CA VAL A 334 -0.92 -5.43 -14.14
C VAL A 334 -2.09 -5.33 -15.13
N ARG A 335 -2.91 -6.39 -15.25
CA ARG A 335 -4.03 -6.45 -16.20
C ARG A 335 -5.11 -5.40 -15.93
N GLN A 336 -5.31 -5.03 -14.67
CA GLN A 336 -6.27 -3.99 -14.30
C GLN A 336 -5.77 -2.57 -14.55
N GLY A 337 -4.51 -2.40 -15.00
CA GLY A 337 -3.94 -1.09 -15.25
C GLY A 337 -3.82 -0.24 -14.00
N GLN A 338 -3.38 -0.83 -12.88
CA GLN A 338 -3.15 -0.05 -11.66
C GLN A 338 -2.21 1.13 -11.94
N PRO A 339 -2.39 2.28 -11.27
CA PRO A 339 -1.46 3.40 -11.39
C PRO A 339 -0.02 2.95 -11.16
N LEU A 340 0.88 3.38 -12.05
CA LEU A 340 2.29 2.93 -12.07
C LEU A 340 2.98 2.95 -10.70
N PRO A 341 2.90 4.03 -9.88
CA PRO A 341 3.58 4.05 -8.58
C PRO A 341 3.05 2.98 -7.63
N LEU A 342 1.74 2.67 -7.65
CA LEU A 342 1.17 1.60 -6.83
C LEU A 342 1.65 0.22 -7.30
N LEU A 343 1.70 0.01 -8.62
CA LEU A 343 2.12 -1.25 -9.22
C LEU A 343 3.59 -1.54 -8.93
N VAL A 344 4.48 -0.56 -9.17
CA VAL A 344 5.94 -0.72 -8.93
C VAL A 344 6.21 -0.97 -7.44
N TYR A 345 5.57 -0.20 -6.55
CA TYR A 345 5.68 -0.41 -5.12
C TYR A 345 5.24 -1.81 -4.70
N THR A 346 4.07 -2.25 -5.16
CA THR A 346 3.51 -3.56 -4.84
C THR A 346 4.44 -4.69 -5.30
N ILE A 347 4.89 -4.64 -6.55
CA ILE A 347 5.84 -5.63 -7.11
C ILE A 347 7.15 -5.58 -6.33
N GLY A 348 7.68 -4.41 -6.03
CA GLY A 348 8.92 -4.23 -5.28
C GLY A 348 8.86 -4.83 -3.88
N VAL A 349 7.78 -4.60 -3.12
CA VAL A 349 7.60 -5.20 -1.78
C VAL A 349 7.48 -6.72 -1.87
N VAL A 350 6.70 -7.25 -2.81
CA VAL A 350 6.57 -8.71 -3.03
C VAL A 350 7.92 -9.31 -3.40
N PHE A 351 8.64 -8.68 -4.34
CA PHE A 351 9.95 -9.13 -4.78
C PHE A 351 10.94 -9.22 -3.60
N VAL A 352 11.12 -8.14 -2.84
CA VAL A 352 12.04 -8.12 -1.69
C VAL A 352 11.64 -9.17 -0.65
N SER A 353 10.33 -9.38 -0.42
CA SER A 353 9.85 -10.39 0.52
C SER A 353 10.11 -11.84 0.07
N LEU A 354 10.21 -12.09 -1.23
CA LEU A 354 10.44 -13.43 -1.77
C LEU A 354 11.92 -13.76 -1.95
N VAL A 355 12.74 -12.77 -2.34
CA VAL A 355 14.17 -12.98 -2.61
C VAL A 355 15.06 -12.87 -1.38
N GLY A 356 14.52 -12.40 -0.26
CA GLY A 356 15.26 -12.34 1.01
C GLY A 356 15.35 -13.70 1.69
N ALA A 357 16.45 -13.97 2.38
CA ALA A 357 16.67 -15.18 3.17
C ALA A 357 15.90 -15.20 4.52
N ALA A 358 15.14 -14.14 4.83
CA ALA A 358 14.40 -13.99 6.08
C ALA A 358 13.59 -15.23 6.48
N TYR A 359 13.35 -15.39 7.77
CA TYR A 359 12.52 -16.45 8.33
C TYR A 359 11.21 -16.60 7.56
N PHE A 360 10.92 -17.83 7.11
CA PHE A 360 9.80 -18.07 6.19
C PHE A 360 8.45 -17.58 6.76
N GLY A 361 8.18 -17.81 8.04
CA GLY A 361 6.95 -17.40 8.71
C GLY A 361 6.68 -15.89 8.68
N SER A 362 7.74 -15.08 8.61
CA SER A 362 7.61 -13.61 8.55
C SER A 362 7.26 -13.06 7.16
N ARG A 363 7.36 -13.85 6.08
CA ARG A 363 7.14 -13.37 4.70
C ARG A 363 5.74 -12.78 4.48
N PRO A 364 4.63 -13.40 4.96
CA PRO A 364 3.30 -12.79 4.84
C PRO A 364 3.22 -11.44 5.55
N ARG A 365 3.88 -11.28 6.72
CA ARG A 365 3.97 -10.02 7.44
C ARG A 365 4.73 -8.96 6.64
N LEU A 366 5.87 -9.34 6.05
CA LEU A 366 6.68 -8.44 5.22
C LEU A 366 5.94 -7.96 3.95
N MET A 367 5.02 -8.76 3.41
CA MET A 367 4.17 -8.40 2.27
C MET A 367 2.95 -7.56 2.64
N MET A 368 2.57 -7.45 3.92
CA MET A 368 1.37 -6.71 4.36
C MET A 368 1.34 -5.25 3.90
N PRO A 369 2.46 -4.49 3.80
CA PRO A 369 2.46 -3.14 3.24
C PRO A 369 2.14 -3.09 1.74
N ALA A 370 2.23 -4.19 1.00
CA ALA A 370 1.89 -4.27 -0.43
C ALA A 370 0.35 -4.27 -0.66
N PHE A 371 -0.35 -3.30 -0.08
CA PHE A 371 -1.81 -3.21 -0.14
C PHE A 371 -2.38 -3.18 -1.57
N GLY A 372 -1.56 -2.82 -2.57
CA GLY A 372 -1.93 -2.89 -3.98
C GLY A 372 -2.32 -4.28 -4.47
N LEU A 373 -1.81 -5.36 -3.82
CA LEU A 373 -2.25 -6.74 -4.07
C LEU A 373 -3.73 -6.96 -3.76
N LEU A 374 -4.31 -6.17 -2.88
CA LEU A 374 -5.71 -6.28 -2.46
C LEU A 374 -6.65 -5.44 -3.34
N LEU A 375 -6.12 -4.64 -4.30
CA LEU A 375 -6.94 -3.87 -5.24
C LEU A 375 -7.80 -4.74 -6.17
N PRO A 376 -7.28 -5.84 -6.77
CA PRO A 376 -8.10 -6.71 -7.58
C PRO A 376 -9.32 -7.30 -6.83
N PRO A 377 -9.17 -7.92 -5.66
CA PRO A 377 -10.32 -8.40 -4.89
C PRO A 377 -11.21 -7.25 -4.39
N ALA A 378 -10.66 -6.08 -4.00
CA ALA A 378 -11.45 -4.93 -3.62
C ALA A 378 -12.34 -4.43 -4.77
N ALA A 379 -11.79 -4.32 -5.98
CA ALA A 379 -12.54 -3.93 -7.18
C ALA A 379 -13.59 -4.97 -7.58
N ALA A 380 -13.30 -6.26 -7.43
CA ALA A 380 -14.25 -7.33 -7.66
C ALA A 380 -15.42 -7.27 -6.67
N LEU A 381 -15.14 -7.17 -5.38
CA LEU A 381 -16.15 -7.02 -4.32
C LEU A 381 -16.98 -5.74 -4.49
N ALA A 382 -16.38 -4.67 -5.00
CA ALA A 382 -17.10 -3.42 -5.25
C ALA A 382 -18.23 -3.54 -6.29
N ARG A 383 -18.22 -4.58 -7.12
CA ARG A 383 -19.27 -4.87 -8.11
C ARG A 383 -20.41 -5.70 -7.52
N LEU A 384 -20.20 -6.33 -6.37
CA LEU A 384 -21.18 -7.21 -5.73
C LEU A 384 -22.13 -6.41 -4.82
N ARG A 385 -23.29 -7.01 -4.49
CA ARG A 385 -24.25 -6.43 -3.53
C ARG A 385 -23.72 -6.55 -2.10
N ASN A 386 -24.11 -5.63 -1.22
CA ASN A 386 -23.69 -5.67 0.20
C ASN A 386 -24.09 -6.98 0.89
N ARG A 387 -25.19 -7.59 0.51
CA ARG A 387 -25.64 -8.89 1.04
C ARG A 387 -24.60 -10.02 0.85
N THR A 388 -23.78 -9.94 -0.19
CA THR A 388 -22.68 -10.89 -0.46
C THR A 388 -21.38 -10.41 0.17
N VAL A 389 -21.08 -9.11 0.11
CA VAL A 389 -19.81 -8.54 0.58
C VAL A 389 -19.68 -8.64 2.09
N LEU A 390 -20.73 -8.30 2.85
CA LEU A 390 -20.65 -8.27 4.31
C LEU A 390 -20.35 -9.64 4.94
N PRO A 391 -21.01 -10.75 4.57
CA PRO A 391 -20.65 -12.07 5.09
C PRO A 391 -19.22 -12.50 4.75
N VAL A 392 -18.74 -12.19 3.54
CA VAL A 392 -17.36 -12.49 3.13
C VAL A 392 -16.36 -11.73 4.02
N LEU A 393 -16.56 -10.44 4.21
CA LEU A 393 -15.69 -9.64 5.08
C LEU A 393 -15.76 -10.07 6.55
N ALA A 394 -16.95 -10.43 7.04
CA ALA A 394 -17.13 -10.96 8.39
C ALA A 394 -16.38 -12.29 8.58
N GLY A 395 -16.52 -13.21 7.63
CA GLY A 395 -15.79 -14.49 7.65
C GLY A 395 -14.28 -14.29 7.63
N LEU A 396 -13.77 -13.39 6.77
CA LEU A 396 -12.34 -13.04 6.72
C LEU A 396 -11.86 -12.38 8.01
N ALA A 397 -12.69 -11.51 8.62
CA ALA A 397 -12.34 -10.85 9.89
C ALA A 397 -12.20 -11.86 11.03
N VAL A 398 -13.15 -12.81 11.13
CA VAL A 398 -13.08 -13.88 12.14
C VAL A 398 -11.88 -14.79 11.88
N ALA A 399 -11.66 -15.24 10.64
CA ALA A 399 -10.51 -16.07 10.29
C ALA A 399 -9.17 -15.41 10.63
N SER A 400 -9.01 -14.13 10.24
CA SER A 400 -7.82 -13.34 10.57
C SER A 400 -7.63 -13.14 12.08
N ALA A 401 -8.72 -12.90 12.83
CA ALA A 401 -8.68 -12.73 14.27
C ALA A 401 -8.29 -14.04 15.00
N VAL A 402 -8.86 -15.17 14.60
CA VAL A 402 -8.55 -16.50 15.16
C VAL A 402 -7.09 -16.86 14.86
N TYR A 403 -6.63 -16.68 13.62
CA TYR A 403 -5.24 -16.90 13.24
C TYR A 403 -4.29 -16.01 14.06
N GLY A 404 -4.64 -14.74 14.23
CA GLY A 404 -3.86 -13.80 15.03
C GLY A 404 -3.76 -14.20 16.51
N ALA A 405 -4.87 -14.60 17.12
CA ALA A 405 -4.88 -15.08 18.51
C ALA A 405 -4.05 -16.37 18.66
N PHE A 406 -4.19 -17.31 17.73
CA PHE A 406 -3.41 -18.55 17.71
C PHE A 406 -1.89 -18.25 17.63
N THR A 407 -1.48 -17.35 16.73
CA THR A 407 -0.07 -17.00 16.56
C THR A 407 0.48 -16.23 17.78
N LEU A 408 -0.27 -15.23 18.28
CA LEU A 408 0.15 -14.44 19.43
C LEU A 408 0.24 -15.23 20.71
N LEU A 409 -0.62 -16.21 20.93
CA LEU A 409 -0.61 -17.06 22.12
C LEU A 409 0.27 -18.31 21.93
N GLY A 410 0.68 -18.61 20.71
CA GLY A 410 1.62 -19.68 20.37
C GLY A 410 3.06 -19.40 20.81
N SER A 411 4.02 -20.26 20.45
CA SER A 411 5.43 -20.16 20.79
C SER A 411 6.31 -19.60 19.66
N GLY A 412 5.89 -19.72 18.39
CA GLY A 412 6.66 -19.30 17.22
C GLY A 412 6.63 -17.80 16.94
N PRO A 413 7.58 -17.27 16.13
CA PRO A 413 7.55 -15.90 15.64
C PRO A 413 6.43 -15.71 14.57
N PRO A 414 5.99 -14.47 14.33
CA PRO A 414 4.94 -14.16 13.37
C PRO A 414 5.41 -14.26 11.93
#